data_8e55b913373b4e53a68ebace8810c16c
#
_entry.id   8e55b913373b4e53a68ebace8810c16c
#
_cell.length_a   1.000
_cell.length_b   1.000
_cell.length_c   1.000
_cell.angle_alpha   90.00
_cell.angle_beta   90.00
_cell.angle_gamma   90.00
#
_symmetry.space_group_name_H-M   'P 1'
#
loop_
_entity.id
_entity.type
_entity.pdbx_description
1 polymer ?
#
loop_
_entity_poly.entity_id
_entity_poly.type
_entity_poly.pdbx_seq_one_letter_code
_entity_poly.pdbx_strand_id
1 'polypeptide(L)'
;TDVNSVSIGIELDNNGHEPFPDAQITSLLQLLARLKKDYGIPTANFIGHADIAPTRKNDPNVFFPWKKLSEHGFGLWYDNLPAIPDSNFNSILALRIIGYDVRDTTAAIRSFKRHFMQDTATRVLNDADRQVLYKLYQKYL
;
A
#
# COMPACT_ATOMS: atom_id res chain seq x y z
N THR A 1 3.70 -18.13 8.62
CA THR A 1 4.38 -18.39 7.33
C THR A 1 5.32 -17.23 7.06
N ASP A 2 6.57 -17.50 6.72
CA ASP A 2 7.53 -16.48 6.32
C ASP A 2 7.14 -15.94 4.95
N VAL A 3 6.88 -14.62 4.87
CA VAL A 3 6.45 -13.97 3.62
C VAL A 3 7.54 -14.13 2.53
N ASN A 4 8.81 -14.10 2.89
CA ASN A 4 9.91 -14.26 1.94
C ASN A 4 9.90 -15.61 1.21
N SER A 5 9.38 -16.67 1.84
CA SER A 5 9.31 -17.99 1.24
C SER A 5 8.19 -18.15 0.21
N VAL A 6 7.25 -17.21 0.15
CA VAL A 6 6.05 -17.25 -0.71
C VAL A 6 5.84 -15.97 -1.53
N SER A 7 6.88 -15.16 -1.67
CA SER A 7 6.81 -13.89 -2.41
C SER A 7 8.01 -13.68 -3.33
N ILE A 8 7.86 -12.76 -4.26
CA ILE A 8 8.93 -12.26 -5.12
C ILE A 8 9.24 -10.84 -4.67
N GLY A 9 10.48 -10.60 -4.24
CA GLY A 9 10.96 -9.26 -3.91
C GLY A 9 11.54 -8.56 -5.14
N ILE A 10 11.18 -7.30 -5.33
CA ILE A 10 11.74 -6.43 -6.38
C ILE A 10 12.37 -5.22 -5.71
N GLU A 11 13.64 -5.01 -5.93
CA GLU A 11 14.36 -3.82 -5.48
C GLU A 11 14.47 -2.81 -6.62
N LEU A 12 14.20 -1.55 -6.32
CA LEU A 12 14.32 -0.43 -7.25
C LEU A 12 15.43 0.49 -6.77
N ASP A 13 16.31 0.88 -7.68
CA ASP A 13 17.34 1.86 -7.38
C ASP A 13 16.69 3.24 -7.14
N ASN A 14 16.81 3.73 -5.90
CA ASN A 14 16.30 5.03 -5.45
C ASN A 14 16.93 5.37 -4.10
N ASN A 15 17.31 6.62 -3.90
CA ASN A 15 17.95 7.08 -2.66
C ASN A 15 16.98 7.22 -1.46
N GLY A 16 15.70 6.98 -1.66
CA GLY A 16 14.66 7.05 -0.63
C GLY A 16 14.03 8.44 -0.42
N HIS A 17 14.51 9.46 -1.15
CA HIS A 17 14.10 10.85 -0.97
C HIS A 17 13.69 11.56 -2.26
N GLU A 18 13.70 10.88 -3.37
CA GLU A 18 13.40 11.42 -4.69
C GLU A 18 12.30 10.65 -5.42
N PRO A 19 11.64 11.25 -6.41
CA PRO A 19 10.71 10.55 -7.29
C PRO A 19 11.41 9.43 -8.08
N PHE A 20 10.64 8.43 -8.48
CA PHE A 20 11.11 7.36 -9.36
C PHE A 20 11.08 7.82 -10.81
N PRO A 21 12.16 7.62 -11.60
CA PRO A 21 12.17 7.95 -13.01
C PRO A 21 11.07 7.22 -13.80
N ASP A 22 10.43 7.89 -14.75
CA ASP A 22 9.36 7.28 -15.56
C ASP A 22 9.82 6.03 -16.32
N ALA A 23 11.06 6.00 -16.79
CA ALA A 23 11.64 4.82 -17.46
C ALA A 23 11.72 3.62 -16.52
N GLN A 24 12.07 3.84 -15.24
CA GLN A 24 12.13 2.79 -14.23
C GLN A 24 10.72 2.25 -13.92
N ILE A 25 9.73 3.14 -13.77
CA ILE A 25 8.35 2.72 -13.55
C ILE A 25 7.78 1.99 -14.76
N THR A 26 8.08 2.42 -15.98
CA THR A 26 7.68 1.71 -17.20
C THR A 26 8.24 0.29 -17.23
N SER A 27 9.52 0.11 -16.94
CA SER A 27 10.16 -1.20 -16.84
C SER A 27 9.55 -2.06 -15.74
N LEU A 28 9.25 -1.45 -14.58
CA LEU A 28 8.57 -2.13 -13.48
C LEU A 28 7.20 -2.66 -13.92
N LEU A 29 6.37 -1.83 -14.57
CA LEU A 29 5.04 -2.24 -15.02
C LEU A 29 5.10 -3.43 -15.99
N GLN A 30 6.09 -3.47 -16.90
CA GLN A 30 6.29 -4.60 -17.80
C GLN A 30 6.68 -5.87 -17.02
N LEU A 31 7.58 -5.76 -16.05
CA LEU A 31 7.97 -6.88 -15.20
C LEU A 31 6.78 -7.40 -14.38
N LEU A 32 6.01 -6.51 -13.75
CA LEU A 32 4.84 -6.89 -12.96
C LEU A 32 3.77 -7.58 -13.80
N ALA A 33 3.54 -7.12 -15.04
CA ALA A 33 2.59 -7.76 -15.96
C ALA A 33 3.00 -9.22 -16.26
N ARG A 34 4.30 -9.44 -16.51
CA ARG A 34 4.84 -10.79 -16.72
C ARG A 34 4.69 -11.66 -15.48
N LEU A 35 5.12 -11.18 -14.31
CA LEU A 35 5.05 -11.93 -13.06
C LEU A 35 3.59 -12.25 -12.69
N LYS A 36 2.68 -11.29 -12.85
CA LYS A 36 1.25 -11.51 -12.62
C LYS A 36 0.69 -12.63 -13.50
N LYS A 37 1.06 -12.63 -14.78
CA LYS A 37 0.64 -13.66 -15.73
C LYS A 37 1.23 -15.03 -15.40
N ASP A 38 2.53 -15.08 -15.15
CA ASP A 38 3.27 -16.34 -14.98
C ASP A 38 2.92 -17.05 -13.67
N TYR A 39 2.61 -16.28 -12.62
CA TYR A 39 2.34 -16.80 -11.27
C TYR A 39 0.90 -16.62 -10.79
N GLY A 40 0.02 -16.02 -11.58
CA GLY A 40 -1.39 -15.80 -11.19
C GLY A 40 -1.56 -14.88 -9.98
N ILE A 41 -0.68 -13.88 -9.78
CA ILE A 41 -0.66 -13.04 -8.58
C ILE A 41 -1.92 -12.17 -8.53
N PRO A 42 -2.75 -12.23 -7.47
CA PRO A 42 -3.90 -11.36 -7.31
C PRO A 42 -3.51 -9.87 -7.26
N THR A 43 -4.36 -8.99 -7.78
CA THR A 43 -4.11 -7.55 -7.78
C THR A 43 -3.77 -7.00 -6.40
N ALA A 44 -4.46 -7.43 -5.35
CA ALA A 44 -4.25 -6.98 -3.98
C ALA A 44 -2.89 -7.40 -3.38
N ASN A 45 -2.18 -8.34 -4.01
CA ASN A 45 -0.92 -8.89 -3.49
C ASN A 45 0.32 -8.16 -4.02
N PHE A 46 0.16 -7.07 -4.74
CA PHE A 46 1.27 -6.15 -5.08
C PHE A 46 1.34 -5.08 -4.01
N ILE A 47 2.31 -5.18 -3.12
CA ILE A 47 2.42 -4.42 -1.88
C ILE A 47 3.83 -3.88 -1.68
N GLY A 48 3.98 -2.87 -0.84
CA GLY A 48 5.27 -2.32 -0.45
C GLY A 48 5.91 -3.07 0.72
N HIS A 49 7.21 -2.94 0.85
CA HIS A 49 7.97 -3.55 1.94
C HIS A 49 7.49 -3.02 3.31
N ALA A 50 7.23 -1.70 3.40
CA ALA A 50 6.69 -1.10 4.61
C ALA A 50 5.26 -1.58 4.95
N ASP A 51 4.48 -2.03 3.96
CA ASP A 51 3.11 -2.51 4.21
C ASP A 51 3.10 -3.82 5.00
N ILE A 52 4.06 -4.72 4.71
CA ILE A 52 4.18 -6.01 5.41
C ILE A 52 5.13 -5.99 6.60
N ALA A 53 5.99 -4.99 6.71
CA ALA A 53 6.98 -4.88 7.78
C ALA A 53 7.04 -3.45 8.37
N PRO A 54 5.91 -2.88 8.84
CA PRO A 54 5.78 -1.47 9.16
C PRO A 54 6.71 -0.98 10.28
N THR A 55 7.14 -1.86 11.16
CA THR A 55 8.06 -1.55 12.27
C THR A 55 9.54 -1.54 11.86
N ARG A 56 9.87 -2.14 10.72
CA ARG A 56 11.26 -2.37 10.29
C ARG A 56 11.63 -1.70 8.99
N LYS A 57 10.63 -1.40 8.15
CA LYS A 57 10.82 -0.92 6.78
C LYS A 57 10.07 0.38 6.53
N ASN A 58 10.63 1.19 5.63
CA ASN A 58 10.09 2.49 5.24
C ASN A 58 10.09 2.71 3.73
N ASP A 59 10.28 1.64 2.96
CA ASP A 59 10.30 1.63 1.50
C ASP A 59 9.06 0.92 0.92
N PRO A 60 8.63 1.26 -0.31
CA PRO A 60 9.10 2.40 -1.08
C PRO A 60 8.74 3.73 -0.44
N ASN A 61 9.45 4.81 -0.83
CA ASN A 61 9.21 6.15 -0.31
C ASN A 61 7.85 6.71 -0.77
N VAL A 62 7.47 7.88 -0.26
CA VAL A 62 6.17 8.53 -0.52
C VAL A 62 5.92 8.91 -1.99
N PHE A 63 6.98 9.01 -2.81
CA PHE A 63 6.87 9.33 -4.23
C PHE A 63 6.60 8.11 -5.11
N PHE A 64 6.54 6.90 -4.53
CA PHE A 64 6.24 5.70 -5.30
C PHE A 64 4.81 5.78 -5.85
N PRO A 65 4.60 5.59 -7.17
CA PRO A 65 3.35 5.93 -7.83
C PRO A 65 2.30 4.81 -7.71
N TRP A 66 1.88 4.47 -6.49
CA TRP A 66 0.92 3.40 -6.21
C TRP A 66 -0.38 3.52 -7.00
N LYS A 67 -0.92 4.75 -7.14
CA LYS A 67 -2.12 5.00 -7.94
C LYS A 67 -1.93 4.55 -9.38
N LYS A 68 -0.80 4.95 -10.01
CA LYS A 68 -0.46 4.56 -11.39
C LYS A 68 -0.33 3.04 -11.52
N LEU A 69 0.28 2.36 -10.55
CA LEU A 69 0.37 0.91 -10.55
C LEU A 69 -1.03 0.26 -10.48
N SER A 70 -1.90 0.77 -9.61
CA SER A 70 -3.27 0.24 -9.46
C SER A 70 -4.12 0.39 -10.73
N GLU A 71 -3.94 1.49 -11.48
CA GLU A 71 -4.58 1.72 -12.78
C GLU A 71 -4.17 0.69 -13.84
N HIS A 72 -3.01 0.03 -13.64
CA HIS A 72 -2.52 -1.08 -14.46
C HIS A 72 -2.80 -2.46 -13.83
N GLY A 73 -3.55 -2.51 -12.74
CA GLY A 73 -3.95 -3.76 -12.07
C GLY A 73 -2.93 -4.30 -11.07
N PHE A 74 -2.03 -3.47 -10.54
CA PHE A 74 -1.01 -3.83 -9.56
C PHE A 74 -1.20 -3.05 -8.26
N GLY A 75 -1.65 -3.72 -7.22
CA GLY A 75 -2.03 -3.12 -5.95
C GLY A 75 -3.45 -2.55 -5.95
N LEU A 76 -3.97 -2.31 -4.76
CA LEU A 76 -5.27 -1.69 -4.56
C LEU A 76 -5.14 -0.18 -4.43
N TRP A 77 -6.17 0.53 -4.88
CA TRP A 77 -6.32 1.95 -4.65
C TRP A 77 -7.79 2.28 -4.36
N TYR A 78 -8.04 3.44 -3.83
CA TYR A 78 -9.38 3.96 -3.56
C TYR A 78 -9.89 4.81 -4.73
N ASP A 79 -11.21 4.94 -4.85
CA ASP A 79 -11.86 5.85 -5.78
C ASP A 79 -12.12 7.22 -5.14
N ASN A 80 -12.57 8.18 -5.95
CA ASN A 80 -12.87 9.54 -5.51
C ASN A 80 -14.33 9.70 -5.04
N LEU A 81 -15.12 8.63 -4.95
CA LEU A 81 -16.50 8.71 -4.50
C LEU A 81 -16.54 9.07 -3.00
N PRO A 82 -17.48 9.90 -2.56
CA PRO A 82 -17.66 10.17 -1.15
C PRO A 82 -17.93 8.87 -0.37
N ALA A 83 -17.24 8.67 0.72
CA ALA A 83 -17.52 7.58 1.65
C ALA A 83 -17.34 8.10 3.09
N ILE A 84 -18.41 8.06 3.87
CA ILE A 84 -18.39 8.50 5.26
C ILE A 84 -18.46 7.25 6.13
N PRO A 85 -17.40 6.96 6.90
CA PRO A 85 -17.46 5.87 7.86
C PRO A 85 -18.57 6.12 8.88
N ASP A 86 -19.30 5.08 9.27
CA ASP A 86 -20.25 5.18 10.36
C ASP A 86 -19.54 5.44 11.71
N SER A 87 -20.30 5.81 12.73
CA SER A 87 -19.76 6.12 14.07
C SER A 87 -19.06 4.93 14.74
N ASN A 88 -19.36 3.71 14.32
CA ASN A 88 -18.81 2.46 14.87
C ASN A 88 -17.61 1.96 14.05
N PHE A 89 -17.20 2.66 13.01
CA PHE A 89 -16.09 2.25 12.17
C PHE A 89 -14.77 2.16 12.95
N ASN A 90 -14.28 0.94 13.10
CA ASN A 90 -13.03 0.65 13.79
C ASN A 90 -11.85 0.67 12.81
N SER A 91 -11.12 1.79 12.82
CA SER A 91 -9.97 2.00 11.92
C SER A 91 -8.83 0.98 12.14
N ILE A 92 -8.60 0.54 13.36
CA ILE A 92 -7.52 -0.42 13.65
C ILE A 92 -7.90 -1.81 13.12
N LEU A 93 -9.16 -2.21 13.30
CA LEU A 93 -9.66 -3.45 12.70
C LEU A 93 -9.60 -3.39 11.16
N ALA A 94 -9.95 -2.25 10.57
CA ALA A 94 -9.87 -2.05 9.13
C ALA A 94 -8.43 -2.16 8.61
N LEU A 95 -7.45 -1.53 9.28
CA LEU A 95 -6.02 -1.69 8.95
C LEU A 95 -5.61 -3.15 8.95
N ARG A 96 -6.03 -3.91 9.98
CA ARG A 96 -5.73 -5.34 10.05
C ARG A 96 -6.35 -6.13 8.91
N ILE A 97 -7.59 -5.84 8.53
CA ILE A 97 -8.31 -6.54 7.45
C ILE A 97 -7.65 -6.29 6.10
N ILE A 98 -7.17 -5.07 5.84
CA ILE A 98 -6.45 -4.76 4.60
C ILE A 98 -4.98 -5.23 4.61
N GLY A 99 -4.51 -5.87 5.68
CA GLY A 99 -3.25 -6.60 5.71
C GLY A 99 -2.14 -6.03 6.58
N TYR A 100 -2.34 -4.91 7.28
CA TYR A 100 -1.30 -4.34 8.16
C TYR A 100 -1.14 -5.12 9.48
N ASP A 101 0.09 -5.27 9.92
CA ASP A 101 0.38 -5.73 11.29
C ASP A 101 0.09 -4.59 12.27
N VAL A 102 -0.98 -4.74 13.04
CA VAL A 102 -1.45 -3.73 13.99
C VAL A 102 -0.94 -3.92 15.43
N ARG A 103 0.04 -4.81 15.65
CA ARG A 103 0.70 -4.95 16.96
C ARG A 103 1.39 -3.65 17.38
N ASP A 104 1.93 -2.90 16.39
CA ASP A 104 2.30 -1.50 16.53
C ASP A 104 1.39 -0.65 15.64
N THR A 105 0.34 -0.10 16.23
CA THR A 105 -0.66 0.70 15.52
C THR A 105 -0.06 1.98 14.92
N THR A 106 0.92 2.57 15.57
CA THR A 106 1.61 3.77 15.08
C THR A 106 2.40 3.48 13.81
N ALA A 107 3.12 2.36 13.78
CA ALA A 107 3.86 1.92 12.59
C ALA A 107 2.89 1.56 11.44
N ALA A 108 1.79 0.86 11.74
CA ALA A 108 0.76 0.51 10.76
C ALA A 108 0.14 1.76 10.13
N ILE A 109 -0.27 2.74 10.94
CA ILE A 109 -0.83 4.03 10.46
C ILE A 109 0.18 4.76 9.57
N ARG A 110 1.44 4.82 9.98
CA ARG A 110 2.49 5.48 9.19
C ARG A 110 2.70 4.80 7.83
N SER A 111 2.69 3.47 7.78
CA SER A 111 2.83 2.73 6.52
C SER A 111 1.60 2.91 5.62
N PHE A 112 0.41 2.84 6.18
CA PHE A 112 -0.83 3.15 5.47
C PHE A 112 -0.79 4.56 4.85
N LYS A 113 -0.40 5.58 5.62
CA LYS A 113 -0.31 6.96 5.13
C LYS A 113 0.77 7.12 4.07
N ARG A 114 1.92 6.45 4.20
CA ARG A 114 2.98 6.42 3.18
C ARG A 114 2.43 5.91 1.85
N HIS A 115 1.71 4.80 1.86
CA HIS A 115 1.19 4.15 0.67
C HIS A 115 0.05 4.95 0.03
N PHE A 116 -0.98 5.27 0.80
CA PHE A 116 -2.26 5.78 0.28
C PHE A 116 -2.42 7.29 0.36
N MET A 117 -1.72 7.96 1.27
CA MET A 117 -1.81 9.42 1.47
C MET A 117 -0.55 10.15 1.02
N GLN A 118 0.53 9.42 0.70
CA GLN A 118 1.85 9.98 0.38
C GLN A 118 2.37 10.94 1.48
N ASP A 119 2.03 10.63 2.73
CA ASP A 119 2.37 11.40 3.92
C ASP A 119 3.00 10.49 4.99
N THR A 120 4.07 10.97 5.60
CA THR A 120 4.73 10.31 6.73
C THR A 120 4.92 11.22 7.93
N ALA A 121 4.44 12.46 7.84
CA ALA A 121 4.63 13.47 8.87
C ALA A 121 3.81 13.17 10.13
N THR A 122 2.62 12.60 9.96
CA THR A 122 1.71 12.30 11.08
C THR A 122 1.56 10.81 11.29
N ARG A 123 1.27 10.44 12.55
CA ARG A 123 1.07 9.05 13.00
C ARG A 123 -0.34 8.83 13.55
N VAL A 124 -1.25 9.74 13.20
CA VAL A 124 -2.65 9.73 13.63
C VAL A 124 -3.52 9.80 12.38
N LEU A 125 -4.61 9.05 12.37
CA LEU A 125 -5.59 9.10 11.30
C LEU A 125 -6.51 10.31 11.50
N ASN A 126 -6.51 11.21 10.53
CA ASN A 126 -7.51 12.28 10.43
C ASN A 126 -8.77 11.77 9.69
N ASP A 127 -9.77 12.63 9.50
CA ASP A 127 -11.03 12.25 8.86
C ASP A 127 -10.83 11.84 7.38
N ALA A 128 -9.95 12.52 6.65
CA ALA A 128 -9.63 12.15 5.27
C ALA A 128 -8.95 10.77 5.19
N ASP A 129 -8.00 10.50 6.09
CA ASP A 129 -7.35 9.20 6.20
C ASP A 129 -8.38 8.09 6.50
N ARG A 130 -9.32 8.36 7.42
CA ARG A 130 -10.38 7.41 7.78
C ARG A 130 -11.33 7.11 6.64
N GLN A 131 -11.68 8.11 5.81
CA GLN A 131 -12.49 7.91 4.62
C GLN A 131 -11.78 7.02 3.59
N VAL A 132 -10.50 7.25 3.33
CA VAL A 132 -9.70 6.41 2.43
C VAL A 132 -9.59 4.99 2.96
N LEU A 133 -9.31 4.83 4.24
CA LEU A 133 -9.23 3.53 4.90
C LEU A 133 -10.57 2.76 4.81
N TYR A 134 -11.69 3.44 5.01
CA TYR A 134 -13.02 2.85 4.90
C TYR A 134 -13.31 2.34 3.49
N LYS A 135 -12.98 3.12 2.45
CA LYS A 135 -13.13 2.69 1.04
C LYS A 135 -12.29 1.45 0.72
N LEU A 136 -11.06 1.41 1.20
CA LEU A 136 -10.20 0.25 1.02
C LEU A 136 -10.74 -0.97 1.75
N TYR A 137 -11.17 -0.80 2.99
CA TYR A 137 -11.80 -1.85 3.79
C TYR A 137 -13.01 -2.48 3.09
N GLN A 138 -13.87 -1.66 2.46
CA GLN A 138 -15.02 -2.15 1.71
C GLN A 138 -14.65 -3.07 0.52
N LYS A 139 -13.43 -2.96 -0.02
CA LYS A 139 -12.96 -3.85 -1.10
C LYS A 139 -12.59 -5.25 -0.63
N TYR A 140 -12.51 -5.47 0.69
CA TYR A 140 -12.21 -6.76 1.31
C TYR A 140 -13.46 -7.45 1.90
N LEU A 141 -14.63 -6.83 1.83
CA LEU A 141 -15.90 -7.40 2.25
C LEU A 141 -16.60 -8.07 1.07
#